data_b4daecee12ecfd62d3f2eb3bc7f40646
#
_entry.id   b4daecee12ecfd62d3f2eb3bc7f40646
#
_cell.length_a   1.000
_cell.length_b   1.000
_cell.length_c   1.000
_cell.angle_alpha   90.00
_cell.angle_beta   90.00
_cell.angle_gamma   90.00
#
_symmetry.space_group_name_H-M   'P 1'
#
loop_
_entity.id
_entity.type
_entity.pdbx_description
1 polymer ?
#
loop_
_entity_poly.entity_id
_entity_poly.type
_entity_poly.pdbx_seq_one_letter_code
_entity_poly.pdbx_strand_id
1 'polypeptide(L)'
;MRKRLFVRNWIRRLLRYLCIPVGFFLVVFPLYSLMIRQTIQAQSSSAMEMLAIGTTQFERCLSNIRSTTNKLFSETEYTLLASSYDNSILGDYQTLTRASKSLQDKTYDSSVITYSYITFERNGIILDDRSAYESHSNFYPGALEYEDVSQEEWDAQNRIDVTTIKPAHVVKLMHSSYGNSYVTVYQPYVNTAGRL
;
A
#
# COMPACT_ATOMS: atom_id res chain seq x y z
N MET A 1 -18.37 0.96 -83.73
CA MET A 1 -18.69 -0.24 -82.91
C MET A 1 -17.50 -0.79 -82.10
N ARG A 2 -16.27 -0.83 -82.59
CA ARG A 2 -15.10 -1.38 -81.91
C ARG A 2 -14.69 -0.72 -80.52
N LYS A 3 -14.85 0.57 -80.37
CA LYS A 3 -14.53 1.29 -79.15
C LYS A 3 -15.38 0.86 -77.91
N ARG A 4 -16.65 0.57 -78.09
CA ARG A 4 -17.57 0.15 -77.03
C ARG A 4 -17.23 -1.28 -76.50
N LEU A 5 -16.77 -2.16 -77.35
CA LEU A 5 -16.37 -3.53 -77.00
C LEU A 5 -15.06 -3.52 -76.20
N PHE A 6 -14.12 -2.66 -76.56
CA PHE A 6 -12.83 -2.51 -75.88
C PHE A 6 -13.01 -1.98 -74.44
N VAL A 7 -13.81 -0.94 -74.27
CA VAL A 7 -14.13 -0.35 -72.95
C VAL A 7 -14.81 -1.39 -72.03
N ARG A 8 -15.78 -2.19 -72.62
CA ARG A 8 -16.49 -3.22 -71.82
C ARG A 8 -15.57 -4.36 -71.34
N ASN A 9 -14.60 -4.77 -72.16
CA ASN A 9 -13.67 -5.79 -71.82
C ASN A 9 -12.63 -5.26 -70.79
N TRP A 10 -12.22 -3.99 -70.85
CA TRP A 10 -11.32 -3.35 -69.94
C TRP A 10 -11.98 -3.17 -68.56
N ILE A 11 -13.24 -2.72 -68.52
CA ILE A 11 -14.02 -2.61 -67.27
C ILE A 11 -14.19 -3.97 -66.60
N ARG A 12 -14.48 -5.06 -67.35
CA ARG A 12 -14.59 -6.40 -66.79
C ARG A 12 -13.28 -6.90 -66.16
N ARG A 13 -12.15 -6.58 -66.78
CA ARG A 13 -10.83 -6.92 -66.20
C ARG A 13 -10.54 -6.11 -64.95
N LEU A 14 -10.80 -4.83 -64.98
CA LEU A 14 -10.61 -3.92 -63.86
C LEU A 14 -11.52 -4.34 -62.68
N LEU A 15 -12.76 -4.72 -62.94
CA LEU A 15 -13.67 -5.23 -61.92
C LEU A 15 -13.15 -6.50 -61.27
N ARG A 16 -12.59 -7.45 -62.04
CA ARG A 16 -11.99 -8.66 -61.47
C ARG A 16 -10.78 -8.39 -60.57
N TYR A 17 -9.93 -7.45 -60.95
CA TYR A 17 -8.78 -7.06 -60.11
C TYR A 17 -9.21 -6.28 -58.86
N LEU A 18 -10.33 -5.57 -58.92
CA LEU A 18 -10.87 -4.84 -57.78
C LEU A 18 -11.62 -5.75 -56.80
N CYS A 19 -12.31 -6.78 -57.29
CA CYS A 19 -13.05 -7.73 -56.45
C CYS A 19 -12.15 -8.51 -55.50
N ILE A 20 -10.91 -8.82 -55.89
CA ILE A 20 -9.96 -9.58 -55.05
C ILE A 20 -9.59 -8.77 -53.78
N PRO A 21 -9.06 -7.54 -53.87
CA PRO A 21 -8.73 -6.77 -52.69
C PRO A 21 -9.95 -6.39 -51.84
N VAL A 22 -11.10 -6.08 -52.49
CA VAL A 22 -12.33 -5.79 -51.74
C VAL A 22 -12.83 -7.02 -50.99
N GLY A 23 -12.83 -8.20 -51.61
CA GLY A 23 -13.14 -9.46 -50.91
C GLY A 23 -12.21 -9.75 -49.76
N PHE A 24 -10.90 -9.52 -49.92
CA PHE A 24 -9.91 -9.66 -48.87
C PHE A 24 -10.19 -8.69 -47.72
N PHE A 25 -10.46 -7.42 -48.01
CA PHE A 25 -10.80 -6.42 -46.98
C PHE A 25 -12.08 -6.78 -46.20
N LEU A 26 -13.11 -7.29 -46.90
CA LEU A 26 -14.35 -7.69 -46.25
C LEU A 26 -14.19 -8.87 -45.29
N VAL A 27 -13.19 -9.71 -45.46
CA VAL A 27 -12.91 -10.84 -44.57
C VAL A 27 -11.93 -10.46 -43.49
N VAL A 28 -10.84 -9.77 -43.81
CA VAL A 28 -9.78 -9.46 -42.88
C VAL A 28 -10.17 -8.40 -41.89
N PHE A 29 -10.92 -7.38 -42.31
CA PHE A 29 -11.33 -6.29 -41.44
C PHE A 29 -12.22 -6.75 -40.25
N PRO A 30 -13.27 -7.55 -40.43
CA PRO A 30 -14.07 -8.05 -39.31
C PRO A 30 -13.28 -9.02 -38.43
N LEU A 31 -12.40 -9.86 -38.98
CA LEU A 31 -11.55 -10.73 -38.20
C LEU A 31 -10.59 -9.92 -37.31
N TYR A 32 -9.96 -8.90 -37.86
CA TYR A 32 -9.09 -8.01 -37.13
C TYR A 32 -9.83 -7.24 -36.02
N SER A 33 -11.02 -6.75 -36.32
CA SER A 33 -11.86 -6.05 -35.33
C SER A 33 -12.33 -6.97 -34.20
N LEU A 34 -12.64 -8.23 -34.48
CA LEU A 34 -12.96 -9.25 -33.48
C LEU A 34 -11.75 -9.56 -32.61
N MET A 35 -10.58 -9.72 -33.22
CA MET A 35 -9.33 -9.99 -32.48
C MET A 35 -8.98 -8.85 -31.52
N ILE A 36 -9.09 -7.59 -31.97
CA ILE A 36 -8.86 -6.43 -31.11
C ILE A 36 -9.85 -6.41 -29.94
N ARG A 37 -11.13 -6.61 -30.20
CA ARG A 37 -12.15 -6.64 -29.13
C ARG A 37 -11.88 -7.73 -28.11
N GLN A 38 -11.51 -8.94 -28.52
CA GLN A 38 -11.16 -10.03 -27.63
C GLN A 38 -9.91 -9.70 -26.81
N THR A 39 -8.89 -9.10 -27.43
CA THR A 39 -7.66 -8.71 -26.72
C THR A 39 -7.95 -7.63 -25.68
N ILE A 40 -8.73 -6.60 -26.01
CA ILE A 40 -9.11 -5.54 -25.06
C ILE A 40 -9.93 -6.12 -23.90
N GLN A 41 -10.90 -7.00 -24.20
CA GLN A 41 -11.71 -7.64 -23.15
C GLN A 41 -10.85 -8.52 -22.24
N ALA A 42 -9.95 -9.33 -22.79
CA ALA A 42 -9.05 -10.17 -22.02
C ALA A 42 -8.11 -9.34 -21.11
N GLN A 43 -7.55 -8.25 -21.64
CA GLN A 43 -6.71 -7.34 -20.86
C GLN A 43 -7.50 -6.64 -19.74
N SER A 44 -8.71 -6.16 -20.05
CA SER A 44 -9.58 -5.52 -19.05
C SER A 44 -10.00 -6.49 -17.96
N SER A 45 -10.37 -7.72 -18.32
CA SER A 45 -10.71 -8.78 -17.36
C SER A 45 -9.52 -9.13 -16.46
N SER A 46 -8.34 -9.30 -17.04
CA SER A 46 -7.11 -9.59 -16.29
C SER A 46 -6.72 -8.45 -15.34
N ALA A 47 -6.88 -7.19 -15.79
CA ALA A 47 -6.62 -6.03 -14.93
C ALA A 47 -7.60 -5.95 -13.75
N MET A 48 -8.89 -6.22 -13.98
CA MET A 48 -9.89 -6.26 -12.91
C MET A 48 -9.62 -7.39 -11.92
N GLU A 49 -9.22 -8.56 -12.40
CA GLU A 49 -8.86 -9.69 -11.55
C GLU A 49 -7.63 -9.39 -10.69
N MET A 50 -6.58 -8.77 -11.26
CA MET A 50 -5.41 -8.32 -10.50
C MET A 50 -5.77 -7.28 -9.44
N LEU A 51 -6.66 -6.33 -9.75
CA LEU A 51 -7.14 -5.36 -8.79
C LEU A 51 -7.93 -6.04 -7.65
N ALA A 52 -8.80 -6.98 -7.96
CA ALA A 52 -9.57 -7.73 -6.96
C ALA A 52 -8.66 -8.54 -6.03
N ILE A 53 -7.64 -9.21 -6.58
CA ILE A 53 -6.62 -9.93 -5.80
C ILE A 53 -5.85 -8.96 -4.90
N GLY A 54 -5.39 -7.83 -5.47
CA GLY A 54 -4.67 -6.80 -4.72
C GLY A 54 -5.49 -6.22 -3.56
N THR A 55 -6.77 -5.91 -3.80
CA THR A 55 -7.70 -5.42 -2.76
C THR A 55 -7.88 -6.45 -1.65
N THR A 56 -8.10 -7.71 -2.02
CA THR A 56 -8.27 -8.80 -1.02
C THR A 56 -7.00 -9.01 -0.19
N GLN A 57 -5.83 -8.95 -0.80
CA GLN A 57 -4.56 -9.06 -0.08
C GLN A 57 -4.34 -7.87 0.87
N PHE A 58 -4.69 -6.67 0.42
CA PHE A 58 -4.60 -5.46 1.25
C PHE A 58 -5.55 -5.51 2.45
N GLU A 59 -6.80 -5.94 2.26
CA GLU A 59 -7.76 -6.13 3.35
C GLU A 59 -7.27 -7.16 4.38
N ARG A 60 -6.68 -8.27 3.93
CA ARG A 60 -6.04 -9.26 4.81
C ARG A 60 -4.89 -8.65 5.61
N CYS A 61 -4.05 -7.83 4.97
CA CYS A 61 -2.97 -7.12 5.63
C CYS A 61 -3.50 -6.20 6.74
N LEU A 62 -4.52 -5.38 6.45
CA LEU A 62 -5.15 -4.52 7.45
C LEU A 62 -5.78 -5.31 8.60
N SER A 63 -6.44 -6.43 8.30
CA SER A 63 -6.98 -7.32 9.32
C SER A 63 -5.89 -7.90 10.23
N ASN A 64 -4.76 -8.30 9.65
CA ASN A 64 -3.61 -8.78 10.41
C ASN A 64 -3.02 -7.69 11.31
N ILE A 65 -2.85 -6.46 10.80
CA ILE A 65 -2.39 -5.31 11.59
C ILE A 65 -3.31 -5.10 12.79
N ARG A 66 -4.62 -5.04 12.60
CA ARG A 66 -5.60 -4.88 13.69
C ARG A 66 -5.52 -6.01 14.71
N SER A 67 -5.44 -7.26 14.24
CA SER A 67 -5.31 -8.42 15.13
C SER A 67 -4.02 -8.37 15.95
N THR A 68 -2.91 -8.00 15.32
CA THR A 68 -1.61 -7.85 15.98
C THR A 68 -1.64 -6.72 16.99
N THR A 69 -2.18 -5.57 16.65
CA THR A 69 -2.37 -4.43 17.55
C THR A 69 -3.19 -4.82 18.78
N ASN A 70 -4.34 -5.48 18.58
CA ASN A 70 -5.17 -5.92 19.71
C ASN A 70 -4.44 -6.92 20.63
N LYS A 71 -3.65 -7.83 20.06
CA LYS A 71 -2.85 -8.79 20.84
C LYS A 71 -1.75 -8.07 21.64
N LEU A 72 -1.05 -7.10 21.02
CA LEU A 72 -0.04 -6.30 21.70
C LEU A 72 -0.63 -5.57 22.91
N PHE A 73 -1.72 -4.84 22.72
CA PHE A 73 -2.34 -4.07 23.80
C PHE A 73 -3.06 -4.92 24.86
N SER A 74 -3.22 -6.22 24.64
CA SER A 74 -3.65 -7.16 25.70
C SER A 74 -2.51 -7.61 26.62
N GLU A 75 -1.27 -7.34 26.28
CA GLU A 75 -0.11 -7.69 27.12
C GLU A 75 0.08 -6.67 28.25
N THR A 76 0.53 -7.16 29.39
CA THR A 76 0.67 -6.36 30.62
C THR A 76 1.63 -5.19 30.45
N GLU A 77 2.70 -5.39 29.72
CA GLU A 77 3.75 -4.39 29.45
C GLU A 77 3.17 -3.15 28.77
N TYR A 78 2.36 -3.33 27.74
CA TYR A 78 1.73 -2.21 27.00
C TYR A 78 0.66 -1.52 27.83
N THR A 79 -0.08 -2.28 28.65
CA THR A 79 -1.08 -1.69 29.56
C THR A 79 -0.39 -0.84 30.63
N LEU A 80 0.74 -1.29 31.17
CA LEU A 80 1.54 -0.50 32.12
C LEU A 80 2.09 0.76 31.46
N LEU A 81 2.66 0.67 30.26
CA LEU A 81 3.17 1.82 29.52
C LEU A 81 2.07 2.84 29.22
N ALA A 82 0.89 2.37 28.80
CA ALA A 82 -0.24 3.22 28.49
C ALA A 82 -0.86 3.91 29.73
N SER A 83 -0.79 3.27 30.91
CA SER A 83 -1.36 3.80 32.16
C SER A 83 -0.40 4.71 32.92
N SER A 84 0.87 4.70 32.61
CA SER A 84 1.89 5.51 33.27
C SER A 84 1.76 6.98 32.89
N TYR A 85 1.73 7.84 33.92
CA TYR A 85 1.71 9.30 33.78
C TYR A 85 3.09 9.95 33.82
N ASP A 86 4.10 9.20 34.24
CA ASP A 86 5.41 9.73 34.52
C ASP A 86 6.48 8.95 33.76
N ASN A 87 7.53 9.66 33.35
CA ASN A 87 8.73 9.07 32.73
C ASN A 87 9.51 8.14 33.68
N SER A 88 9.05 7.95 34.94
CA SER A 88 9.63 6.99 35.87
C SER A 88 9.69 5.56 35.30
N ILE A 89 8.80 5.22 34.39
CA ILE A 89 8.81 3.92 33.72
C ILE A 89 9.99 3.74 32.76
N LEU A 90 10.60 4.84 32.30
CA LEU A 90 11.86 4.79 31.55
C LEU A 90 13.02 4.22 32.39
N GLY A 91 12.90 4.29 33.74
CA GLY A 91 13.80 3.59 34.66
C GLY A 91 13.60 2.07 34.70
N ASP A 92 12.44 1.56 34.23
CA ASP A 92 12.20 0.12 34.12
C ASP A 92 12.62 -0.42 32.74
N TYR A 93 13.92 -0.50 32.57
CA TYR A 93 14.53 -1.04 31.34
C TYR A 93 14.02 -2.44 30.99
N GLN A 94 13.59 -3.24 31.96
CA GLN A 94 13.09 -4.59 31.69
C GLN A 94 11.72 -4.57 31.01
N THR A 95 10.81 -3.72 31.46
CA THR A 95 9.49 -3.56 30.87
C THR A 95 9.60 -3.02 29.42
N LEU A 96 10.44 -2.00 29.22
CA LEU A 96 10.67 -1.43 27.89
C LEU A 96 11.30 -2.47 26.94
N THR A 97 12.30 -3.20 27.41
CA THR A 97 12.96 -4.22 26.58
C THR A 97 12.01 -5.37 26.23
N ARG A 98 11.15 -5.80 27.16
CA ARG A 98 10.15 -6.84 26.86
C ARG A 98 9.11 -6.36 25.86
N ALA A 99 8.61 -5.14 26.02
CA ALA A 99 7.66 -4.55 25.11
C ALA A 99 8.24 -4.40 23.69
N SER A 100 9.46 -3.84 23.57
CA SER A 100 10.15 -3.71 22.28
C SER A 100 10.38 -5.07 21.62
N LYS A 101 10.81 -6.08 22.39
CA LYS A 101 10.98 -7.42 21.87
C LYS A 101 9.66 -8.07 21.43
N SER A 102 8.59 -7.89 22.19
CA SER A 102 7.27 -8.39 21.79
C SER A 102 6.79 -7.73 20.50
N LEU A 103 7.02 -6.41 20.34
CA LEU A 103 6.73 -5.70 19.10
C LEU A 103 7.53 -6.27 17.94
N GLN A 104 8.83 -6.47 18.14
CA GLN A 104 9.72 -7.07 17.14
C GLN A 104 9.26 -8.45 16.71
N ASP A 105 9.00 -9.34 17.66
CA ASP A 105 8.59 -10.72 17.37
C ASP A 105 7.29 -10.75 16.55
N LYS A 106 6.30 -9.91 16.90
CA LYS A 106 5.03 -9.83 16.18
C LYS A 106 5.11 -9.12 14.82
N THR A 107 6.05 -8.19 14.68
CA THR A 107 6.34 -7.56 13.39
C THR A 107 7.04 -8.52 12.47
N TYR A 108 7.99 -9.30 13.00
CA TYR A 108 8.77 -10.25 12.21
C TYR A 108 7.93 -11.42 11.66
N ASP A 109 6.90 -11.84 12.40
CA ASP A 109 5.94 -12.86 11.95
C ASP A 109 5.09 -12.39 10.75
N SER A 110 5.12 -11.09 10.46
CA SER A 110 4.39 -10.50 9.35
C SER A 110 5.32 -10.25 8.17
N SER A 111 5.16 -11.00 7.09
CA SER A 111 5.91 -10.77 5.83
C SER A 111 5.61 -9.42 5.15
N VAL A 112 4.68 -8.64 5.71
CA VAL A 112 4.15 -7.40 5.12
C VAL A 112 4.58 -6.16 5.91
N ILE A 113 4.80 -6.29 7.23
CA ILE A 113 5.21 -5.17 8.08
C ILE A 113 6.73 -5.11 8.09
N THR A 114 7.28 -4.02 7.58
CA THR A 114 8.74 -3.81 7.54
C THR A 114 9.25 -3.09 8.77
N TYR A 115 8.43 -2.22 9.35
CA TYR A 115 8.77 -1.41 10.51
C TYR A 115 7.49 -1.07 11.28
N SER A 116 7.56 -1.05 12.60
CA SER A 116 6.46 -0.67 13.47
C SER A 116 6.93 0.13 14.66
N TYR A 117 6.12 1.07 15.08
CA TYR A 117 6.33 1.83 16.31
C TYR A 117 4.98 2.12 16.98
N ILE A 118 5.02 2.37 18.27
CA ILE A 118 3.85 2.71 19.09
C ILE A 118 4.16 4.00 19.84
N THR A 119 3.26 4.95 19.74
CA THR A 119 3.33 6.22 20.48
C THR A 119 2.35 6.17 21.66
N PHE A 120 2.84 6.42 22.86
CA PHE A 120 2.04 6.54 24.07
C PHE A 120 1.82 8.03 24.34
N GLU A 121 0.63 8.54 24.00
CA GLU A 121 0.34 9.98 24.08
C GLU A 121 0.47 10.56 25.49
N ARG A 122 0.21 9.75 26.50
CA ARG A 122 0.14 10.17 27.90
C ARG A 122 1.47 10.55 28.49
N ASN A 123 2.51 9.81 28.16
CA ASN A 123 3.87 9.99 28.67
C ASN A 123 4.87 10.41 27.59
N GLY A 124 4.42 10.50 26.33
CA GLY A 124 5.27 10.88 25.19
C GLY A 124 6.31 9.85 24.78
N ILE A 125 6.24 8.64 25.33
CA ILE A 125 7.16 7.55 24.99
C ILE A 125 6.81 7.02 23.60
N ILE A 126 7.82 6.78 22.79
CA ILE A 126 7.71 6.05 21.55
C ILE A 126 8.54 4.77 21.67
N LEU A 127 7.89 3.67 21.35
CA LEU A 127 8.50 2.35 21.33
C LEU A 127 8.57 1.85 19.91
N ASP A 128 9.74 1.50 19.42
CA ASP A 128 9.89 0.77 18.16
C ASP A 128 10.32 -0.69 18.42
N ASP A 129 10.57 -1.43 17.35
CA ASP A 129 10.98 -2.83 17.40
C ASP A 129 12.39 -3.05 17.99
N ARG A 130 13.11 -1.99 18.40
CA ARG A 130 14.49 -2.04 18.88
C ARG A 130 14.74 -1.22 20.14
N SER A 131 14.05 -0.11 20.29
CA SER A 131 14.37 0.92 21.27
C SER A 131 13.12 1.63 21.80
N ALA A 132 13.30 2.31 22.92
CA ALA A 132 12.32 3.25 23.43
C ALA A 132 12.92 4.66 23.42
N TYR A 133 12.11 5.64 23.05
CA TYR A 133 12.47 7.05 22.94
C TYR A 133 11.63 7.87 23.91
N GLU A 134 12.28 8.78 24.62
CA GLU A 134 11.66 9.61 25.67
C GLU A 134 10.82 10.75 25.08
N SER A 135 11.03 11.07 23.82
CA SER A 135 10.34 12.19 23.18
C SER A 135 10.22 12.00 21.68
N HIS A 136 9.24 12.66 21.10
CA HIS A 136 9.04 12.72 19.67
C HIS A 136 10.26 13.29 18.94
N SER A 137 10.91 14.30 19.51
CA SER A 137 12.11 14.91 18.90
C SER A 137 13.34 13.99 18.87
N ASN A 138 13.40 12.99 19.76
CA ASN A 138 14.46 11.99 19.73
C ASN A 138 14.19 10.89 18.73
N PHE A 139 12.91 10.65 18.42
CA PHE A 139 12.49 9.63 17.46
C PHE A 139 12.49 10.17 16.03
N TYR A 140 11.90 11.35 15.81
CA TYR A 140 11.83 11.98 14.51
C TYR A 140 12.76 13.22 14.46
N PRO A 141 13.67 13.34 13.49
CA PRO A 141 13.91 12.47 12.34
C PRO A 141 14.93 11.33 12.60
N GLY A 142 15.33 11.07 13.84
CA GLY A 142 16.44 10.15 14.15
C GLY A 142 16.20 8.70 13.72
N ALA A 143 15.10 8.09 14.16
CA ALA A 143 14.76 6.70 13.83
C ALA A 143 13.93 6.58 12.56
N LEU A 144 13.07 7.56 12.31
CA LEU A 144 12.13 7.62 11.20
C LEU A 144 12.12 9.04 10.61
N GLU A 145 12.28 9.17 9.32
CA GLU A 145 12.22 10.46 8.60
C GLU A 145 11.40 10.29 7.32
N TYR A 146 10.38 11.11 7.14
CA TYR A 146 9.65 11.23 5.88
C TYR A 146 10.26 12.34 5.05
N GLU A 147 10.44 12.14 3.76
CA GLU A 147 11.09 13.10 2.87
C GLU A 147 10.35 14.44 2.80
N ASP A 148 9.02 14.42 2.84
CA ASP A 148 8.15 15.57 2.62
C ASP A 148 7.34 15.98 3.86
N VAL A 149 7.71 15.56 5.07
CA VAL A 149 6.92 15.81 6.28
C VAL A 149 7.81 16.42 7.37
N SER A 150 7.43 17.58 7.88
CA SER A 150 8.09 18.21 9.02
C SER A 150 7.77 17.46 10.33
N GLN A 151 8.56 17.69 11.37
CA GLN A 151 8.30 17.10 12.69
C GLN A 151 6.93 17.51 13.24
N GLU A 152 6.54 18.77 13.06
CA GLU A 152 5.25 19.28 13.55
C GLU A 152 4.07 18.61 12.82
N GLU A 153 4.19 18.40 11.52
CA GLU A 153 3.19 17.69 10.74
C GLU A 153 3.12 16.21 11.11
N TRP A 154 4.27 15.59 11.39
CA TRP A 154 4.34 14.21 11.85
C TRP A 154 3.67 14.05 13.21
N ASP A 155 3.95 14.96 14.17
CA ASP A 155 3.31 14.97 15.48
C ASP A 155 1.78 15.15 15.38
N ALA A 156 1.32 16.04 14.51
CA ALA A 156 -0.11 16.24 14.28
C ALA A 156 -0.78 14.97 13.68
N GLN A 157 -0.05 14.23 12.84
CA GLN A 157 -0.54 12.99 12.24
C GLN A 157 -0.62 11.82 13.23
N ASN A 158 0.20 11.81 14.27
CA ASN A 158 0.16 10.76 15.30
C ASN A 158 -1.00 10.92 16.28
N ARG A 159 -1.66 12.09 16.31
CA ARG A 159 -2.83 12.38 17.18
C ARG A 159 -4.17 12.11 16.49
N ILE A 160 -4.22 11.13 15.60
CA ILE A 160 -5.41 10.79 14.83
C ILE A 160 -6.24 9.73 15.57
N ASP A 161 -7.52 10.02 15.80
CA ASP A 161 -8.47 9.09 16.46
C ASP A 161 -9.04 8.01 15.53
N VAL A 162 -8.65 8.00 14.26
CA VAL A 162 -9.22 7.12 13.23
C VAL A 162 -8.11 6.38 12.50
N THR A 163 -8.34 5.11 12.18
CA THR A 163 -7.42 4.38 11.30
C THR A 163 -7.19 5.13 10.01
N THR A 164 -5.96 5.53 9.76
CA THR A 164 -5.57 6.31 8.57
C THR A 164 -4.51 5.57 7.80
N ILE A 165 -4.66 5.52 6.48
CA ILE A 165 -3.70 4.92 5.57
C ILE A 165 -3.10 6.03 4.72
N LYS A 166 -1.79 6.20 4.80
CA LYS A 166 -1.06 7.07 3.90
C LYS A 166 -0.61 6.29 2.68
N PRO A 167 -0.79 6.86 1.48
CA PRO A 167 -0.28 6.24 0.25
C PRO A 167 1.24 6.09 0.31
N ALA A 168 1.78 5.36 -0.64
CA ALA A 168 3.22 5.13 -0.73
C ALA A 168 3.99 6.47 -0.79
N HIS A 169 4.93 6.64 0.13
CA HIS A 169 5.80 7.80 0.27
C HIS A 169 7.19 7.34 0.71
N VAL A 170 8.18 8.19 0.47
CA VAL A 170 9.57 7.86 0.79
C VAL A 170 9.82 8.05 2.28
N VAL A 171 10.30 6.99 2.91
CA VAL A 171 10.65 6.96 4.32
C VAL A 171 12.09 6.51 4.47
N LYS A 172 12.85 7.25 5.22
CA LYS A 172 14.17 6.87 5.71
C LYS A 172 14.04 6.25 7.10
N LEU A 173 14.51 5.06 7.27
CA LEU A 173 14.65 4.40 8.56
C LEU A 173 16.11 4.48 9.01
N MET A 174 16.35 4.64 10.31
CA MET A 174 17.68 4.81 10.91
C MET A 174 18.74 3.82 10.40
N HIS A 175 18.34 2.63 10.00
CA HIS A 175 19.24 1.58 9.54
C HIS A 175 19.26 1.38 8.04
N SER A 176 18.62 2.29 7.27
CA SER A 176 18.63 2.25 5.82
C SER A 176 19.39 3.45 5.27
N SER A 177 20.41 3.19 4.48
CA SER A 177 21.16 4.25 3.78
C SER A 177 20.34 4.94 2.69
N TYR A 178 19.21 4.37 2.31
CA TYR A 178 18.33 4.85 1.23
C TYR A 178 16.90 4.92 1.72
N GLY A 179 16.18 5.96 1.29
CA GLY A 179 14.73 6.03 1.44
C GLY A 179 14.06 4.96 0.57
N ASN A 180 13.12 4.23 1.16
CA ASN A 180 12.26 3.29 0.45
C ASN A 180 10.83 3.79 0.47
N SER A 181 10.04 3.38 -0.52
CA SER A 181 8.63 3.73 -0.59
C SER A 181 7.79 2.76 0.23
N TYR A 182 7.09 3.28 1.23
CA TYR A 182 6.23 2.50 2.12
C TYR A 182 4.81 3.05 2.15
N VAL A 183 3.85 2.19 2.40
CA VAL A 183 2.50 2.56 2.82
C VAL A 183 2.48 2.56 4.33
N THR A 184 2.07 3.68 4.93
CA THR A 184 2.00 3.81 6.39
C THR A 184 0.55 3.65 6.85
N VAL A 185 0.33 2.79 7.84
CA VAL A 185 -0.96 2.58 8.48
C VAL A 185 -0.90 3.07 9.93
N TYR A 186 -1.69 4.09 10.25
CA TYR A 186 -1.89 4.57 11.60
C TYR A 186 -3.11 3.89 12.19
N GLN A 187 -2.95 3.15 13.27
CA GLN A 187 -4.01 2.45 13.96
C GLN A 187 -4.13 2.97 15.39
N PRO A 188 -5.11 3.85 15.67
CA PRO A 188 -5.36 4.29 17.03
C PRO A 188 -5.85 3.13 17.88
N TYR A 189 -5.40 3.06 19.12
CA TYR A 189 -5.90 2.14 20.12
C TYR A 189 -6.53 2.94 21.26
N VAL A 190 -7.82 2.72 21.47
CA VAL A 190 -8.55 3.31 22.58
C VAL A 190 -8.84 2.20 23.58
N ASN A 191 -8.30 2.32 24.78
CA ASN A 191 -8.63 1.38 25.85
C ASN A 191 -10.09 1.59 26.27
N THR A 192 -10.89 0.54 26.20
CA THR A 192 -12.32 0.58 26.57
C THR A 192 -12.56 0.80 28.06
N ALA A 193 -11.53 0.74 28.90
CA ALA A 193 -11.61 1.01 30.34
C ALA A 193 -11.70 2.50 30.71
N GLY A 194 -11.96 3.35 29.76
CA GLY A 194 -12.09 4.80 29.89
C GLY A 194 -10.95 5.53 29.21
N ARG A 195 -11.29 6.60 28.51
CA ARG A 195 -10.29 7.56 28.02
C ARG A 195 -9.36 7.90 29.17
N LEU A 196 -8.18 7.37 29.08
CA LEU A 196 -7.12 7.75 29.99
C LEU A 196 -6.42 8.97 29.44
#